data_61ba77196621fa49a7d7b1f3a58b4574
#
_entry.id   61ba77196621fa49a7d7b1f3a58b4574
#
_cell.length_a   1.000
_cell.length_b   1.000
_cell.length_c   1.000
_cell.angle_alpha   90.00
_cell.angle_beta   90.00
_cell.angle_gamma   90.00
#
_symmetry.space_group_name_H-M   'P 1'
#
loop_
_entity.id
_entity.type
_entity.pdbx_description
1 polymer ?
#
loop_
_entity_poly.entity_id
_entity_poly.type
_entity_poly.pdbx_seq_one_letter_code
_entity_poly.pdbx_strand_id
1 'polypeptide(L)'
;MLYKYCGHSGVQLPLLSLGLWHNFGSVDNFDTASQMILHAFDKGICHFDLANNYGPEPGSAETNFGRILHNNLTAHRDEMFIANKAGHDMWPGVYGTGSSRKNLMASIDQSLKRCRLEYFDIFYSHRYDGVTPVEETMQALIDIVRQGKALYVGISKYPADKQQLAYDILREAHVPCLLSQYRCSMFDRKAQLGGLPTNEDPTKSNFQIAANNGSGIICFSPLAQGLLTVKYDNGIPADSRIAKASAFLHTTDVTPERIEAAKALGQIAKERGQSMAQMALAWVLSDERVTSCIIGTSSVAQMDNNLQALDNLQFTDEEKQKINEIIYKPELSF
;
A
#
# COMPACT_ATOMS: atom_id res chain seq x y z
N MET A 1 -3.60 18.93 -1.97
CA MET A 1 -3.15 17.70 -1.28
C MET A 1 -2.88 17.99 0.17
N LEU A 2 -3.18 17.05 1.08
CA LEU A 2 -2.80 17.10 2.51
C LEU A 2 -1.65 16.14 2.75
N TYR A 3 -0.74 16.50 3.67
CA TYR A 3 0.46 15.71 3.98
C TYR A 3 0.50 15.40 5.49
N LYS A 4 1.12 14.27 5.84
CA LYS A 4 1.28 13.82 7.21
C LYS A 4 2.68 13.25 7.45
N TYR A 5 3.25 13.50 8.61
CA TYR A 5 4.55 12.97 8.99
C TYR A 5 4.53 11.44 9.12
N CYS A 6 5.62 10.80 8.70
CA CYS A 6 5.85 9.37 8.87
C CYS A 6 6.30 9.09 10.31
N GLY A 7 5.35 8.82 11.20
CA GLY A 7 5.64 8.61 12.60
C GLY A 7 6.42 9.77 13.22
N HIS A 8 7.54 9.48 13.86
CA HIS A 8 8.41 10.47 14.52
C HIS A 8 9.56 10.96 13.62
N SER A 9 9.40 10.93 12.31
CA SER A 9 10.43 11.38 11.36
C SER A 9 10.11 12.76 10.77
N GLY A 10 11.11 13.37 10.12
CA GLY A 10 10.92 14.60 9.35
C GLY A 10 10.32 14.40 7.96
N VAL A 11 10.04 13.15 7.56
CA VAL A 11 9.47 12.82 6.25
C VAL A 11 7.95 12.98 6.28
N GLN A 12 7.41 13.67 5.28
CA GLN A 12 5.97 13.80 5.07
C GLN A 12 5.53 13.06 3.80
N LEU A 13 4.41 12.36 3.87
CA LEU A 13 3.76 11.77 2.70
C LEU A 13 2.38 12.38 2.47
N PRO A 14 1.91 12.40 1.20
CA PRO A 14 0.53 12.77 0.90
C PRO A 14 -0.41 11.74 1.53
N LEU A 15 -1.59 12.17 1.97
CA LEU A 15 -2.58 11.25 2.54
C LEU A 15 -3.01 10.15 1.56
N LEU A 16 -2.94 10.42 0.25
CA LEU A 16 -3.15 9.44 -0.80
C LEU A 16 -1.89 9.32 -1.66
N SER A 17 -1.40 8.10 -1.80
CA SER A 17 -0.20 7.72 -2.57
C SER A 17 -0.58 6.87 -3.77
N LEU A 18 0.18 6.93 -4.86
CA LEU A 18 -0.10 6.12 -6.06
C LEU A 18 0.62 4.79 -6.03
N GLY A 19 -0.14 3.68 -6.03
CA GLY A 19 0.38 2.33 -6.16
C GLY A 19 0.48 1.90 -7.62
N LEU A 20 1.65 1.37 -8.00
CA LEU A 20 1.97 1.00 -9.38
C LEU A 20 1.89 -0.51 -9.63
N TRP A 21 1.07 -1.21 -8.84
CA TRP A 21 0.93 -2.66 -8.97
C TRP A 21 0.17 -3.10 -10.23
N HIS A 22 -0.94 -2.44 -10.56
CA HIS A 22 -1.78 -2.71 -11.73
C HIS A 22 -1.86 -1.49 -12.63
N ASN A 23 -2.06 -1.70 -13.93
CA ASN A 23 -2.22 -0.68 -14.98
C ASN A 23 -0.92 0.05 -15.36
N PHE A 24 0.24 -0.45 -14.93
CA PHE A 24 1.55 0.14 -15.20
C PHE A 24 2.56 -0.85 -15.79
N GLY A 25 2.13 -2.10 -16.05
CA GLY A 25 2.98 -3.17 -16.58
C GLY A 25 3.14 -3.16 -18.10
N SER A 26 3.77 -4.21 -18.64
CA SER A 26 4.07 -4.35 -20.07
C SER A 26 2.84 -4.58 -20.95
N VAL A 27 1.74 -5.10 -20.36
CA VAL A 27 0.48 -5.35 -21.07
C VAL A 27 -0.49 -4.18 -21.02
N ASP A 28 -0.15 -3.15 -20.24
CA ASP A 28 -0.98 -1.97 -20.05
C ASP A 28 -0.62 -0.87 -21.06
N ASN A 29 -1.56 0.05 -21.32
CA ASN A 29 -1.29 1.18 -22.21
C ASN A 29 -0.31 2.16 -21.56
N PHE A 30 0.86 2.32 -22.17
CA PHE A 30 1.93 3.16 -21.65
C PHE A 30 1.54 4.65 -21.56
N ASP A 31 0.79 5.17 -22.54
CA ASP A 31 0.39 6.58 -22.55
C ASP A 31 -0.62 6.86 -21.44
N THR A 32 -1.55 5.93 -21.18
CA THR A 32 -2.47 6.01 -20.05
C THR A 32 -1.72 5.95 -18.72
N ALA A 33 -0.75 5.03 -18.58
CA ALA A 33 0.10 4.95 -17.39
C ALA A 33 0.89 6.24 -17.16
N SER A 34 1.45 6.80 -18.24
CA SER A 34 2.19 8.08 -18.20
C SER A 34 1.28 9.23 -17.77
N GLN A 35 0.10 9.34 -18.36
CA GLN A 35 -0.89 10.38 -17.98
C GLN A 35 -1.27 10.28 -16.49
N MET A 36 -1.50 9.07 -15.98
CA MET A 36 -1.84 8.86 -14.57
C MET A 36 -0.69 9.28 -13.64
N ILE A 37 0.56 8.95 -13.95
CA ILE A 37 1.73 9.32 -13.12
C ILE A 37 1.93 10.84 -13.13
N LEU A 38 1.88 11.48 -14.30
CA LEU A 38 2.06 12.93 -14.43
C LEU A 38 0.93 13.67 -13.73
N HIS A 39 -0.31 13.26 -13.94
CA HIS A 39 -1.47 13.85 -13.26
C HIS A 39 -1.40 13.69 -11.73
N ALA A 40 -0.97 12.51 -11.24
CA ALA A 40 -0.76 12.29 -9.82
C ALA A 40 0.23 13.30 -9.23
N PHE A 41 1.38 13.49 -9.89
CA PHE A 41 2.38 14.46 -9.49
C PHE A 41 1.83 15.89 -9.49
N ASP A 42 1.13 16.30 -10.56
CA ASP A 42 0.49 17.63 -10.67
C ASP A 42 -0.56 17.88 -9.56
N LYS A 43 -1.22 16.82 -9.07
CA LYS A 43 -2.16 16.90 -7.94
C LYS A 43 -1.49 16.86 -6.56
N GLY A 44 -0.15 16.77 -6.51
CA GLY A 44 0.64 16.72 -5.28
C GLY A 44 0.77 15.33 -4.68
N ILE A 45 0.50 14.26 -5.44
CA ILE A 45 0.90 12.91 -5.05
C ILE A 45 2.40 12.78 -5.36
N CYS A 46 3.23 12.98 -4.36
CA CYS A 46 4.68 12.84 -4.48
C CYS A 46 5.18 11.43 -4.12
N HIS A 47 4.35 10.56 -3.54
CA HIS A 47 4.72 9.20 -3.18
C HIS A 47 4.22 8.18 -4.20
N PHE A 48 5.18 7.42 -4.78
CA PHE A 48 4.96 6.36 -5.76
C PHE A 48 5.43 5.03 -5.21
N ASP A 49 4.50 4.07 -5.10
CA ASP A 49 4.73 2.79 -4.44
C ASP A 49 4.90 1.66 -5.45
N LEU A 50 6.15 1.21 -5.63
CA LEU A 50 6.55 0.12 -6.52
C LEU A 50 6.92 -1.15 -5.72
N ALA A 51 7.16 -2.22 -6.46
CA ALA A 51 7.89 -3.42 -6.04
C ALA A 51 8.53 -4.08 -7.25
N ASN A 52 9.60 -4.83 -7.03
CA ASN A 52 10.36 -5.48 -8.10
C ASN A 52 9.53 -6.40 -8.98
N ASN A 53 8.48 -7.04 -8.42
CA ASN A 53 7.62 -7.98 -9.11
C ASN A 53 6.34 -7.37 -9.70
N TYR A 54 6.16 -6.03 -9.65
CA TYR A 54 4.95 -5.38 -10.16
C TYR A 54 4.88 -5.32 -11.68
N GLY A 55 3.64 -5.31 -12.18
CA GLY A 55 3.22 -5.44 -13.57
C GLY A 55 2.96 -6.89 -13.95
N PRO A 56 2.12 -7.24 -14.94
CA PRO A 56 2.31 -8.48 -15.67
C PRO A 56 3.62 -8.35 -16.43
N GLU A 57 4.43 -9.36 -16.35
CA GLU A 57 5.86 -9.54 -16.33
C GLU A 57 6.52 -8.77 -15.17
N PRO A 58 7.10 -9.52 -14.20
CA PRO A 58 7.80 -8.91 -13.07
C PRO A 58 8.85 -7.89 -13.52
N GLY A 59 8.84 -6.70 -12.92
CA GLY A 59 9.76 -5.62 -13.24
C GLY A 59 9.30 -4.67 -14.35
N SER A 60 8.21 -4.97 -15.05
CA SER A 60 7.73 -4.11 -16.14
C SER A 60 7.17 -2.77 -15.62
N ALA A 61 6.51 -2.76 -14.48
CA ALA A 61 6.05 -1.51 -13.86
C ALA A 61 7.21 -0.58 -13.50
N GLU A 62 8.30 -1.10 -12.94
CA GLU A 62 9.53 -0.34 -12.69
C GLU A 62 10.15 0.21 -13.97
N THR A 63 10.19 -0.59 -15.02
CA THR A 63 10.73 -0.18 -16.33
C THR A 63 9.92 0.95 -16.93
N ASN A 64 8.59 0.85 -16.90
CA ASN A 64 7.70 1.89 -17.40
C ASN A 64 7.79 3.17 -16.56
N PHE A 65 7.78 3.03 -15.23
CA PHE A 65 7.96 4.17 -14.32
C PHE A 65 9.29 4.89 -14.58
N GLY A 66 10.40 4.13 -14.70
CA GLY A 66 11.72 4.70 -14.99
C GLY A 66 11.77 5.45 -16.32
N ARG A 67 11.06 4.97 -17.36
CA ARG A 67 10.93 5.69 -18.65
C ARG A 67 10.15 6.99 -18.49
N ILE A 68 9.03 6.96 -17.77
CA ILE A 68 8.17 8.14 -17.54
C ILE A 68 8.93 9.19 -16.73
N LEU A 69 9.54 8.77 -15.63
CA LEU A 69 10.34 9.63 -14.76
C LEU A 69 11.48 10.30 -15.56
N HIS A 70 12.28 9.50 -16.28
CA HIS A 70 13.42 10.02 -17.03
C HIS A 70 13.01 11.01 -18.13
N ASN A 71 11.90 10.76 -18.81
CA ASN A 71 11.45 11.60 -19.92
C ASN A 71 10.74 12.89 -19.49
N ASN A 72 10.11 12.89 -18.31
CA ASN A 72 9.17 13.97 -17.95
C ASN A 72 9.45 14.63 -16.59
N LEU A 73 10.04 13.90 -15.63
CA LEU A 73 10.09 14.32 -14.23
C LEU A 73 11.48 14.29 -13.61
N THR A 74 12.54 14.18 -14.43
CA THR A 74 13.93 14.11 -13.93
C THR A 74 14.29 15.33 -13.09
N ALA A 75 13.86 16.53 -13.50
CA ALA A 75 14.11 17.78 -12.77
C ALA A 75 13.38 17.84 -11.42
N HIS A 76 12.40 16.97 -11.18
CA HIS A 76 11.58 16.91 -9.98
C HIS A 76 11.91 15.71 -9.09
N ARG A 77 13.04 15.00 -9.31
CA ARG A 77 13.39 13.80 -8.53
C ARG A 77 13.36 14.05 -7.02
N ASP A 78 13.86 15.19 -6.58
CA ASP A 78 13.99 15.53 -5.16
C ASP A 78 12.64 15.99 -4.53
N GLU A 79 11.62 16.21 -5.36
CA GLU A 79 10.25 16.48 -4.91
C GLU A 79 9.44 15.19 -4.70
N MET A 80 9.99 14.03 -5.07
CA MET A 80 9.33 12.73 -5.04
C MET A 80 9.86 11.86 -3.90
N PHE A 81 8.97 11.02 -3.38
CA PHE A 81 9.30 9.93 -2.48
C PHE A 81 8.99 8.61 -3.17
N ILE A 82 10.01 7.94 -3.70
CA ILE A 82 9.88 6.74 -4.51
C ILE A 82 10.18 5.51 -3.65
N ALA A 83 9.17 4.66 -3.49
CA ALA A 83 9.24 3.44 -2.70
C ALA A 83 9.44 2.21 -3.61
N ASN A 84 10.25 1.27 -3.15
CA ASN A 84 10.36 -0.03 -3.80
C ASN A 84 10.44 -1.16 -2.76
N LYS A 85 10.18 -2.40 -3.22
CA LYS A 85 10.07 -3.59 -2.35
C LYS A 85 10.59 -4.83 -3.05
N ALA A 86 11.12 -5.78 -2.27
CA ALA A 86 11.43 -7.13 -2.73
C ALA A 86 11.03 -8.19 -1.69
N GLY A 87 10.74 -9.42 -2.14
CA GLY A 87 10.37 -10.55 -1.27
C GLY A 87 9.30 -11.48 -1.85
N HIS A 88 8.61 -11.10 -2.91
CA HIS A 88 7.73 -11.97 -3.69
C HIS A 88 8.47 -12.52 -4.91
N ASP A 89 7.85 -13.48 -5.60
CA ASP A 89 8.41 -14.15 -6.77
C ASP A 89 8.78 -13.15 -7.87
N MET A 90 10.03 -13.15 -8.27
CA MET A 90 10.58 -12.20 -9.23
C MET A 90 11.27 -12.88 -10.42
N TRP A 91 12.05 -13.94 -10.17
CA TRP A 91 12.70 -14.74 -11.21
C TRP A 91 12.72 -16.22 -10.86
N PRO A 92 12.90 -17.13 -11.83
CA PRO A 92 12.96 -18.56 -11.56
C PRO A 92 14.12 -18.98 -10.65
N GLY A 93 13.90 -20.04 -9.88
CA GLY A 93 14.91 -20.66 -9.03
C GLY A 93 14.85 -20.18 -7.57
N VAL A 94 15.67 -20.82 -6.73
CA VAL A 94 15.60 -20.74 -5.26
C VAL A 94 15.92 -19.36 -4.67
N TYR A 95 16.52 -18.49 -5.45
CA TYR A 95 16.87 -17.13 -5.00
C TYR A 95 15.96 -16.04 -5.56
N GLY A 96 14.94 -16.41 -6.34
CA GLY A 96 14.02 -15.47 -6.97
C GLY A 96 12.88 -15.00 -6.08
N THR A 97 12.80 -15.48 -4.85
CA THR A 97 11.75 -15.16 -3.87
C THR A 97 12.32 -15.09 -2.45
N GLY A 98 11.52 -14.61 -1.51
CA GLY A 98 11.85 -14.54 -0.08
C GLY A 98 12.64 -13.31 0.31
N SER A 99 12.96 -13.22 1.60
CA SER A 99 13.55 -12.03 2.21
C SER A 99 15.02 -12.23 2.60
N SER A 100 15.70 -13.24 2.01
CA SER A 100 17.11 -13.49 2.26
C SER A 100 17.97 -12.30 1.82
N ARG A 101 19.11 -12.12 2.48
CA ARG A 101 20.10 -11.13 2.10
C ARG A 101 20.44 -11.20 0.60
N LYS A 102 20.63 -12.43 0.09
CA LYS A 102 20.97 -12.63 -1.33
C LYS A 102 19.89 -12.10 -2.27
N ASN A 103 18.62 -12.35 -1.96
CA ASN A 103 17.50 -11.86 -2.76
C ASN A 103 17.39 -10.32 -2.69
N LEU A 104 17.40 -9.75 -1.48
CA LEU A 104 17.21 -8.30 -1.30
C LEU A 104 18.30 -7.48 -1.96
N MET A 105 19.59 -7.88 -1.80
CA MET A 105 20.72 -7.18 -2.41
C MET A 105 20.67 -7.25 -3.94
N ALA A 106 20.37 -8.41 -4.51
CA ALA A 106 20.23 -8.54 -5.96
C ALA A 106 19.01 -7.75 -6.49
N SER A 107 17.92 -7.77 -5.73
CA SER A 107 16.66 -7.10 -6.11
C SER A 107 16.83 -5.59 -6.19
N ILE A 108 17.44 -4.95 -5.19
CA ILE A 108 17.59 -3.49 -5.22
C ILE A 108 18.48 -3.05 -6.38
N ASP A 109 19.56 -3.77 -6.68
CA ASP A 109 20.44 -3.44 -7.80
C ASP A 109 19.74 -3.54 -9.16
N GLN A 110 18.92 -4.56 -9.33
CA GLN A 110 18.09 -4.74 -10.52
C GLN A 110 16.99 -3.66 -10.62
N SER A 111 16.35 -3.33 -9.51
CA SER A 111 15.28 -2.33 -9.44
C SER A 111 15.79 -0.93 -9.75
N LEU A 112 16.95 -0.54 -9.21
CA LEU A 112 17.59 0.75 -9.52
C LEU A 112 17.87 0.87 -11.03
N LYS A 113 18.35 -0.22 -11.67
CA LYS A 113 18.59 -0.23 -13.12
C LYS A 113 17.30 -0.07 -13.92
N ARG A 114 16.21 -0.80 -13.56
CA ARG A 114 14.92 -0.69 -14.25
C ARG A 114 14.29 0.67 -14.09
N CYS A 115 14.31 1.23 -12.88
CA CYS A 115 13.79 2.56 -12.59
C CYS A 115 14.71 3.69 -13.09
N ARG A 116 15.95 3.41 -13.50
CA ARG A 116 16.97 4.40 -13.88
C ARG A 116 17.23 5.40 -12.76
N LEU A 117 17.35 4.90 -11.54
CA LEU A 117 17.59 5.66 -10.31
C LEU A 117 18.94 5.30 -9.71
N GLU A 118 19.52 6.23 -8.99
CA GLU A 118 20.73 6.02 -8.17
C GLU A 118 20.34 5.48 -6.79
N TYR A 119 19.19 5.90 -6.24
CA TYR A 119 18.65 5.45 -4.96
C TYR A 119 17.13 5.48 -4.96
N PHE A 120 16.54 4.68 -4.09
CA PHE A 120 15.14 4.81 -3.67
C PHE A 120 15.05 5.64 -2.39
N ASP A 121 13.93 6.35 -2.18
CA ASP A 121 13.72 7.04 -0.90
C ASP A 121 13.48 6.02 0.21
N ILE A 122 12.73 4.96 -0.07
CA ILE A 122 12.53 3.86 0.87
C ILE A 122 12.57 2.50 0.15
N PHE A 123 13.22 1.53 0.79
CA PHE A 123 13.20 0.13 0.33
C PHE A 123 12.62 -0.78 1.40
N TYR A 124 11.66 -1.63 1.01
CA TYR A 124 10.95 -2.52 1.92
C TYR A 124 11.37 -3.97 1.78
N SER A 125 11.42 -4.68 2.92
CA SER A 125 11.13 -6.11 2.91
C SER A 125 9.62 -6.28 2.67
N HIS A 126 9.25 -6.86 1.51
CA HIS A 126 7.86 -6.89 1.02
C HIS A 126 6.95 -7.79 1.85
N ARG A 127 7.52 -8.77 2.53
CA ARG A 127 6.83 -9.67 3.47
C ARG A 127 7.83 -10.36 4.39
N TYR A 128 7.34 -10.81 5.54
CA TYR A 128 7.99 -11.89 6.26
C TYR A 128 7.69 -13.20 5.51
N ASP A 129 8.73 -13.97 5.16
CA ASP A 129 8.59 -15.19 4.33
C ASP A 129 8.41 -16.47 5.15
N GLY A 130 8.49 -16.37 6.48
CA GLY A 130 8.33 -17.50 7.41
C GLY A 130 9.56 -18.40 7.54
N VAL A 131 10.62 -18.14 6.78
CA VAL A 131 11.82 -18.98 6.71
C VAL A 131 13.09 -18.21 7.05
N THR A 132 13.30 -17.06 6.41
CA THR A 132 14.49 -16.23 6.62
C THR A 132 14.48 -15.63 8.02
N PRO A 133 15.57 -15.76 8.81
CA PRO A 133 15.71 -15.07 10.07
C PRO A 133 15.50 -13.55 9.90
N VAL A 134 14.75 -12.93 10.81
CA VAL A 134 14.49 -11.48 10.75
C VAL A 134 15.80 -10.70 10.79
N GLU A 135 16.77 -11.19 11.54
CA GLU A 135 18.11 -10.62 11.67
C GLU A 135 18.84 -10.54 10.33
N GLU A 136 18.79 -11.59 9.50
CA GLU A 136 19.39 -11.60 8.18
C GLU A 136 18.73 -10.56 7.26
N THR A 137 17.40 -10.52 7.27
CA THR A 137 16.63 -9.58 6.47
C THR A 137 16.91 -8.13 6.88
N MET A 138 16.90 -7.84 8.18
CA MET A 138 17.16 -6.48 8.69
C MET A 138 18.61 -6.06 8.42
N GLN A 139 19.58 -6.97 8.58
CA GLN A 139 20.96 -6.66 8.26
C GLN A 139 21.14 -6.33 6.76
N ALA A 140 20.40 -6.99 5.87
CA ALA A 140 20.41 -6.66 4.46
C ALA A 140 19.86 -5.23 4.21
N LEU A 141 18.76 -4.86 4.84
CA LEU A 141 18.18 -3.51 4.74
C LEU A 141 19.13 -2.44 5.30
N ILE A 142 19.78 -2.70 6.43
CA ILE A 142 20.78 -1.80 7.03
C ILE A 142 21.94 -1.55 6.03
N ASP A 143 22.44 -2.61 5.40
CA ASP A 143 23.53 -2.48 4.46
C ASP A 143 23.11 -1.79 3.15
N ILE A 144 21.86 -1.94 2.72
CA ILE A 144 21.29 -1.20 1.58
C ILE A 144 21.33 0.31 1.85
N VAL A 145 20.96 0.75 3.05
CA VAL A 145 21.02 2.17 3.45
C VAL A 145 22.48 2.63 3.53
N ARG A 146 23.34 1.85 4.18
CA ARG A 146 24.78 2.18 4.31
C ARG A 146 25.49 2.28 2.97
N GLN A 147 25.02 1.55 1.94
CA GLN A 147 25.51 1.66 0.57
C GLN A 147 24.90 2.84 -0.22
N GLY A 148 24.00 3.61 0.37
CA GLY A 148 23.33 4.73 -0.30
C GLY A 148 22.31 4.33 -1.37
N LYS A 149 21.89 3.07 -1.42
CA LYS A 149 20.92 2.57 -2.40
C LYS A 149 19.47 2.87 -2.00
N ALA A 150 19.22 3.12 -0.71
CA ALA A 150 17.98 3.67 -0.19
C ALA A 150 18.28 4.64 0.95
N LEU A 151 17.44 5.67 1.12
CA LEU A 151 17.58 6.62 2.23
C LEU A 151 16.96 6.05 3.51
N TYR A 152 15.86 5.33 3.39
CA TYR A 152 15.10 4.74 4.49
C TYR A 152 14.75 3.29 4.22
N VAL A 153 14.37 2.60 5.29
CA VAL A 153 13.86 1.23 5.22
C VAL A 153 12.45 1.12 5.74
N GLY A 154 11.73 0.13 5.22
CA GLY A 154 10.39 -0.24 5.66
C GLY A 154 10.19 -1.74 5.68
N ILE A 155 9.11 -2.16 6.31
CA ILE A 155 8.65 -3.56 6.33
C ILE A 155 7.18 -3.63 5.90
N SER A 156 6.77 -4.77 5.37
CA SER A 156 5.39 -5.00 4.99
C SER A 156 4.91 -6.39 5.41
N LYS A 157 3.68 -6.48 5.91
CA LYS A 157 3.02 -7.76 6.24
C LYS A 157 3.79 -8.64 7.25
N TYR A 158 4.50 -8.04 8.18
CA TYR A 158 5.17 -8.76 9.26
C TYR A 158 4.16 -9.12 10.36
N PRO A 159 4.18 -10.34 10.93
CA PRO A 159 3.47 -10.65 12.16
C PRO A 159 3.94 -9.74 13.31
N ALA A 160 3.09 -9.51 14.30
CA ALA A 160 3.33 -8.55 15.36
C ALA A 160 4.65 -8.76 16.12
N ASP A 161 4.97 -10.02 16.47
CA ASP A 161 6.22 -10.39 17.13
C ASP A 161 7.45 -10.17 16.25
N LYS A 162 7.35 -10.46 14.96
CA LYS A 162 8.43 -10.24 13.98
C LYS A 162 8.60 -8.76 13.63
N GLN A 163 7.51 -7.99 13.64
CA GLN A 163 7.55 -6.55 13.47
C GLN A 163 8.31 -5.89 14.62
N GLN A 164 8.01 -6.24 15.88
CA GLN A 164 8.72 -5.68 17.03
C GLN A 164 10.22 -6.05 16.99
N LEU A 165 10.55 -7.30 16.69
CA LEU A 165 11.95 -7.74 16.55
C LEU A 165 12.68 -6.95 15.45
N ALA A 166 12.03 -6.73 14.28
CA ALA A 166 12.61 -5.95 13.21
C ALA A 166 12.91 -4.51 13.65
N TYR A 167 11.99 -3.87 14.37
CA TYR A 167 12.21 -2.52 14.90
C TYR A 167 13.37 -2.46 15.89
N ASP A 168 13.51 -3.44 16.78
CA ASP A 168 14.58 -3.47 17.76
C ASP A 168 15.94 -3.56 17.07
N ILE A 169 16.10 -4.45 16.09
CA ILE A 169 17.34 -4.61 15.32
C ILE A 169 17.68 -3.34 14.53
N LEU A 170 16.70 -2.76 13.82
CA LEU A 170 16.91 -1.55 13.02
C LEU A 170 17.26 -0.34 13.89
N ARG A 171 16.62 -0.20 15.05
CA ARG A 171 16.89 0.88 16.00
C ARG A 171 18.30 0.77 16.59
N GLU A 172 18.73 -0.44 16.98
CA GLU A 172 20.07 -0.71 17.48
C GLU A 172 21.16 -0.34 16.47
N ALA A 173 20.88 -0.57 15.19
CA ALA A 173 21.76 -0.21 14.08
C ALA A 173 21.72 1.29 13.69
N HIS A 174 20.92 2.12 14.36
CA HIS A 174 20.64 3.53 14.03
C HIS A 174 20.06 3.72 12.61
N VAL A 175 19.30 2.76 12.12
CA VAL A 175 18.55 2.80 10.85
C VAL A 175 17.08 2.50 11.18
N PRO A 176 16.35 3.42 11.81
CA PRO A 176 14.98 3.16 12.26
C PRO A 176 14.04 2.86 11.07
N CYS A 177 13.09 1.96 11.29
CA CYS A 177 12.07 1.66 10.30
C CYS A 177 11.14 2.88 10.11
N LEU A 178 11.21 3.50 8.92
CA LEU A 178 10.41 4.69 8.63
C LEU A 178 8.92 4.37 8.51
N LEU A 179 8.60 3.31 7.78
CA LEU A 179 7.24 2.97 7.40
C LEU A 179 6.96 1.48 7.52
N SER A 180 5.77 1.17 7.99
CA SER A 180 5.21 -0.18 7.93
C SER A 180 3.97 -0.23 7.06
N GLN A 181 3.95 -1.18 6.11
CA GLN A 181 2.91 -1.26 5.11
C GLN A 181 2.02 -2.47 5.35
N TYR A 182 0.72 -2.24 5.59
CA TYR A 182 -0.26 -3.26 5.90
C TYR A 182 -1.52 -3.12 5.05
N ARG A 183 -2.19 -4.26 4.81
CA ARG A 183 -3.55 -4.25 4.27
C ARG A 183 -4.49 -3.65 5.30
N CYS A 184 -5.28 -2.66 4.89
CA CYS A 184 -6.33 -2.12 5.73
C CYS A 184 -7.46 -1.56 4.87
N SER A 185 -8.68 -1.95 5.19
CA SER A 185 -9.92 -1.47 4.60
C SER A 185 -11.06 -1.64 5.60
N MET A 186 -12.24 -1.17 5.29
CA MET A 186 -13.43 -1.42 6.11
C MET A 186 -13.70 -2.94 6.27
N PHE A 187 -13.27 -3.79 5.32
CA PHE A 187 -13.45 -5.25 5.36
C PHE A 187 -12.20 -6.01 5.84
N ASP A 188 -11.07 -5.37 6.03
CA ASP A 188 -9.87 -6.02 6.57
C ASP A 188 -9.18 -5.10 7.58
N ARG A 189 -9.39 -5.41 8.85
CA ARG A 189 -8.89 -4.63 9.99
C ARG A 189 -7.89 -5.38 10.86
N LYS A 190 -7.45 -6.57 10.44
CA LYS A 190 -6.59 -7.45 11.26
C LYS A 190 -5.34 -6.75 11.78
N ALA A 191 -4.62 -6.06 10.92
CA ALA A 191 -3.42 -5.31 11.31
C ALA A 191 -3.73 -4.13 12.24
N GLN A 192 -4.90 -3.51 12.07
CA GLN A 192 -5.37 -2.39 12.88
C GLN A 192 -5.78 -2.82 14.29
N LEU A 193 -6.49 -3.96 14.40
CA LEU A 193 -7.08 -4.45 15.64
C LEU A 193 -6.22 -5.49 16.38
N GLY A 194 -5.25 -6.09 15.69
CA GLY A 194 -4.48 -7.23 16.23
C GLY A 194 -5.21 -8.57 16.18
N GLY A 195 -6.29 -8.64 15.39
CA GLY A 195 -7.12 -9.81 15.24
C GLY A 195 -8.34 -9.55 14.38
N LEU A 196 -9.32 -10.45 14.40
CA LEU A 196 -10.63 -10.21 13.82
C LEU A 196 -11.44 -9.27 14.73
N PRO A 197 -12.48 -8.60 14.21
CA PRO A 197 -13.29 -7.68 15.00
C PRO A 197 -13.87 -8.25 16.30
N THR A 198 -14.07 -9.55 16.39
CA THR A 198 -14.63 -10.23 17.58
C THR A 198 -13.58 -10.81 18.54
N ASN A 199 -12.30 -10.82 18.16
CA ASN A 199 -11.20 -11.31 18.98
C ASN A 199 -9.95 -10.43 18.85
N GLU A 200 -10.15 -9.13 18.82
CA GLU A 200 -9.09 -8.14 18.75
C GLU A 200 -8.17 -8.22 19.97
N ASP A 201 -6.87 -8.06 19.71
CA ASP A 201 -5.84 -8.02 20.72
C ASP A 201 -4.92 -6.81 20.45
N PRO A 202 -5.11 -5.70 21.14
CA PRO A 202 -4.30 -4.50 20.92
C PRO A 202 -2.80 -4.74 21.04
N THR A 203 -2.37 -5.75 21.82
CA THR A 203 -0.94 -6.08 21.96
C THR A 203 -0.36 -6.70 20.69
N LYS A 204 -1.19 -7.26 19.83
CA LYS A 204 -0.86 -7.81 18.51
C LYS A 204 -1.22 -6.86 17.36
N SER A 205 -1.72 -5.67 17.66
CA SER A 205 -2.01 -4.66 16.64
C SER A 205 -0.71 -4.16 16.01
N ASN A 206 -0.53 -4.46 14.74
CA ASN A 206 0.61 -3.96 13.96
C ASN A 206 0.64 -2.43 13.94
N PHE A 207 -0.53 -1.79 13.92
CA PHE A 207 -0.65 -0.34 13.97
C PHE A 207 -0.19 0.22 15.31
N GLN A 208 -0.57 -0.42 16.42
CA GLN A 208 -0.13 0.03 17.75
C GLN A 208 1.37 -0.18 17.94
N ILE A 209 1.91 -1.31 17.49
CA ILE A 209 3.35 -1.58 17.54
C ILE A 209 4.11 -0.55 16.71
N ALA A 210 3.65 -0.21 15.50
CA ALA A 210 4.28 0.81 14.68
C ALA A 210 4.27 2.20 15.37
N ALA A 211 3.13 2.61 15.88
CA ALA A 211 2.98 3.89 16.59
C ALA A 211 3.90 3.97 17.82
N ASN A 212 3.97 2.90 18.63
CA ASN A 212 4.84 2.84 19.81
C ASN A 212 6.34 2.95 19.46
N ASN A 213 6.72 2.53 18.26
CA ASN A 213 8.10 2.59 17.76
C ASN A 213 8.39 3.82 16.88
N GLY A 214 7.42 4.74 16.73
CA GLY A 214 7.60 5.97 15.95
C GLY A 214 7.66 5.73 14.43
N SER A 215 7.20 4.58 13.94
CA SER A 215 7.10 4.27 12.50
C SER A 215 5.75 4.73 11.96
N GLY A 216 5.74 5.32 10.77
CA GLY A 216 4.50 5.63 10.06
C GLY A 216 3.83 4.38 9.49
N ILE A 217 2.52 4.46 9.23
CA ILE A 217 1.74 3.36 8.69
C ILE A 217 1.20 3.74 7.32
N ILE A 218 1.44 2.86 6.35
CA ILE A 218 0.85 2.95 5.02
C ILE A 218 -0.12 1.80 4.82
N CYS A 219 -1.33 2.13 4.35
CA CYS A 219 -2.39 1.16 4.08
C CYS A 219 -2.50 0.87 2.58
N PHE A 220 -2.36 -0.40 2.19
CA PHE A 220 -2.67 -0.83 0.83
C PHE A 220 -4.03 -1.52 0.74
N SER A 221 -4.61 -1.57 -0.46
CA SER A 221 -5.95 -2.11 -0.74
C SER A 221 -7.09 -1.47 0.09
N PRO A 222 -7.12 -0.13 0.30
CA PRO A 222 -8.13 0.51 1.13
C PRO A 222 -9.56 0.34 0.58
N LEU A 223 -9.70 0.09 -0.72
CA LEU A 223 -10.98 -0.17 -1.40
C LEU A 223 -11.30 -1.67 -1.53
N ALA A 224 -10.63 -2.55 -0.75
CA ALA A 224 -10.87 -4.00 -0.76
C ALA A 224 -10.91 -4.58 -2.19
N GLN A 225 -9.91 -4.26 -3.02
CA GLN A 225 -9.82 -4.67 -4.44
C GLN A 225 -11.01 -4.22 -5.32
N GLY A 226 -11.73 -3.19 -4.90
CA GLY A 226 -12.89 -2.62 -5.59
C GLY A 226 -14.24 -3.06 -5.02
N LEU A 227 -14.29 -3.93 -4.01
CA LEU A 227 -15.54 -4.29 -3.32
C LEU A 227 -16.18 -3.09 -2.61
N LEU A 228 -15.38 -2.15 -2.13
CA LEU A 228 -15.84 -0.90 -1.52
C LEU A 228 -16.01 0.20 -2.60
N THR A 229 -16.64 -0.18 -3.71
CA THR A 229 -17.08 0.72 -4.79
C THR A 229 -18.42 0.22 -5.33
N VAL A 230 -19.10 1.01 -6.14
CA VAL A 230 -20.36 0.61 -6.80
C VAL A 230 -20.17 -0.45 -7.90
N LYS A 231 -18.93 -0.89 -8.14
CA LYS A 231 -18.58 -1.75 -9.27
C LYS A 231 -19.28 -3.11 -9.25
N TYR A 232 -19.57 -3.64 -8.06
CA TYR A 232 -20.14 -4.99 -7.87
C TYR A 232 -21.62 -4.98 -7.48
N ASP A 233 -22.30 -3.83 -7.42
CA ASP A 233 -23.69 -3.71 -7.01
C ASP A 233 -24.67 -4.51 -7.90
N ASN A 234 -24.32 -4.69 -9.17
CA ASN A 234 -25.12 -5.39 -10.19
C ASN A 234 -24.46 -6.71 -10.66
N GLY A 235 -23.63 -7.33 -9.82
CA GLY A 235 -22.88 -8.54 -10.16
C GLY A 235 -21.42 -8.27 -10.54
N ILE A 236 -20.75 -9.29 -11.07
CA ILE A 236 -19.33 -9.21 -11.46
C ILE A 236 -19.23 -8.67 -12.90
N PRO A 237 -18.76 -7.43 -13.13
CA PRO A 237 -18.58 -6.93 -14.49
C PRO A 237 -17.50 -7.69 -15.25
N ALA A 238 -17.67 -7.88 -16.56
CA ALA A 238 -16.72 -8.58 -17.43
C ALA A 238 -15.34 -7.91 -17.49
N ASP A 239 -15.26 -6.60 -17.26
CA ASP A 239 -14.04 -5.81 -17.19
C ASP A 239 -13.43 -5.73 -15.77
N SER A 240 -14.05 -6.40 -14.80
CA SER A 240 -13.59 -6.39 -13.41
C SER A 240 -12.26 -7.12 -13.24
N ARG A 241 -11.57 -6.85 -12.12
CA ARG A 241 -10.34 -7.58 -11.75
C ARG A 241 -10.58 -9.07 -11.59
N ILE A 242 -11.78 -9.48 -11.13
CA ILE A 242 -12.16 -10.88 -10.96
C ILE A 242 -12.24 -11.60 -12.30
N ALA A 243 -12.70 -10.93 -13.36
CA ALA A 243 -12.81 -11.49 -14.69
C ALA A 243 -11.44 -11.65 -15.39
N LYS A 244 -10.39 -10.99 -14.89
CA LYS A 244 -9.03 -11.09 -15.43
C LYS A 244 -8.27 -12.22 -14.73
N ALA A 245 -7.68 -13.15 -15.48
CA ALA A 245 -6.98 -14.34 -14.97
C ALA A 245 -5.79 -14.07 -14.01
N SER A 246 -5.33 -12.83 -13.92
CA SER A 246 -4.24 -12.39 -13.03
C SER A 246 -4.74 -11.77 -11.70
N ALA A 247 -6.04 -11.91 -11.38
CA ALA A 247 -6.63 -11.22 -10.25
C ALA A 247 -6.27 -11.86 -8.90
N PHE A 248 -5.85 -11.04 -7.96
CA PHE A 248 -5.70 -11.38 -6.53
C PHE A 248 -7.02 -11.30 -5.77
N LEU A 249 -8.09 -10.91 -6.44
CA LEU A 249 -9.46 -11.00 -5.96
C LEU A 249 -10.10 -12.20 -6.65
N HIS A 250 -10.46 -13.20 -5.88
CA HIS A 250 -11.10 -14.42 -6.37
C HIS A 250 -12.62 -14.28 -6.34
N THR A 251 -13.32 -15.08 -7.13
CA THR A 251 -14.80 -15.13 -7.09
C THR A 251 -15.31 -15.45 -5.68
N THR A 252 -14.57 -16.23 -4.92
CA THR A 252 -14.82 -16.54 -3.51
C THR A 252 -14.73 -15.34 -2.56
N ASP A 253 -14.10 -14.27 -2.97
CA ASP A 253 -14.02 -13.04 -2.17
C ASP A 253 -15.25 -12.14 -2.33
N VAL A 254 -16.07 -12.38 -3.37
CA VAL A 254 -17.31 -11.64 -3.65
C VAL A 254 -18.49 -12.42 -3.04
N THR A 255 -18.58 -12.38 -1.73
CA THR A 255 -19.67 -13.06 -1.04
C THR A 255 -20.94 -12.18 -0.96
N PRO A 256 -22.15 -12.80 -0.85
CA PRO A 256 -23.39 -12.04 -0.66
C PRO A 256 -23.31 -11.08 0.52
N GLU A 257 -22.70 -11.52 1.63
CA GLU A 257 -22.56 -10.73 2.86
C GLU A 257 -21.70 -9.47 2.63
N ARG A 258 -20.61 -9.58 1.88
CA ARG A 258 -19.74 -8.44 1.51
C ARG A 258 -20.43 -7.48 0.57
N ILE A 259 -21.22 -7.99 -0.39
CA ILE A 259 -22.02 -7.16 -1.30
C ILE A 259 -23.08 -6.39 -0.52
N GLU A 260 -23.81 -7.06 0.36
CA GLU A 260 -24.84 -6.42 1.19
C GLU A 260 -24.24 -5.37 2.12
N ALA A 261 -23.14 -5.68 2.78
CA ALA A 261 -22.40 -4.73 3.60
C ALA A 261 -21.92 -3.51 2.77
N ALA A 262 -21.39 -3.73 1.58
CA ALA A 262 -20.95 -2.64 0.69
C ALA A 262 -22.13 -1.74 0.28
N LYS A 263 -23.32 -2.31 -0.01
CA LYS A 263 -24.53 -1.54 -0.32
C LYS A 263 -24.99 -0.71 0.87
N ALA A 264 -25.02 -1.29 2.08
CA ALA A 264 -25.38 -0.59 3.30
C ALA A 264 -24.42 0.57 3.60
N LEU A 265 -23.11 0.35 3.45
CA LEU A 265 -22.08 1.39 3.56
C LEU A 265 -22.24 2.46 2.48
N GLY A 266 -22.59 2.07 1.25
CA GLY A 266 -22.87 3.00 0.15
C GLY A 266 -24.01 3.97 0.45
N GLN A 267 -25.01 3.55 1.21
CA GLN A 267 -26.09 4.44 1.65
C GLN A 267 -25.57 5.51 2.63
N ILE A 268 -24.71 5.12 3.58
CA ILE A 268 -24.08 6.07 4.52
C ILE A 268 -23.17 7.04 3.73
N ALA A 269 -22.41 6.55 2.76
CA ALA A 269 -21.57 7.40 1.92
C ALA A 269 -22.39 8.46 1.19
N LYS A 270 -23.55 8.08 0.64
CA LYS A 270 -24.47 8.99 -0.04
C LYS A 270 -25.03 10.07 0.90
N GLU A 271 -25.39 9.70 2.14
CA GLU A 271 -25.83 10.65 3.17
C GLU A 271 -24.73 11.65 3.52
N ARG A 272 -23.45 11.24 3.45
CA ARG A 272 -22.27 12.08 3.64
C ARG A 272 -21.93 12.95 2.41
N GLY A 273 -22.65 12.81 1.30
CA GLY A 273 -22.32 13.47 0.03
C GLY A 273 -21.04 12.93 -0.63
N GLN A 274 -20.65 11.70 -0.31
CA GLN A 274 -19.46 11.03 -0.83
C GLN A 274 -19.83 9.81 -1.68
N SER A 275 -18.95 9.44 -2.62
CA SER A 275 -19.00 8.09 -3.19
C SER A 275 -18.54 7.06 -2.16
N MET A 276 -18.92 5.78 -2.36
CA MET A 276 -18.47 4.71 -1.48
C MET A 276 -16.93 4.63 -1.39
N ALA A 277 -16.24 4.82 -2.52
CA ALA A 277 -14.78 4.83 -2.56
C ALA A 277 -14.20 5.99 -1.74
N GLN A 278 -14.77 7.19 -1.84
CA GLN A 278 -14.33 8.36 -1.06
C GLN A 278 -14.50 8.12 0.44
N MET A 279 -15.67 7.63 0.86
CA MET A 279 -15.91 7.32 2.26
C MET A 279 -14.99 6.21 2.78
N ALA A 280 -14.74 5.16 2.00
CA ALA A 280 -13.83 4.08 2.40
C ALA A 280 -12.39 4.58 2.59
N LEU A 281 -11.90 5.46 1.72
CA LEU A 281 -10.59 6.10 1.86
C LEU A 281 -10.55 7.00 3.10
N ALA A 282 -11.55 7.87 3.27
CA ALA A 282 -11.66 8.74 4.43
C ALA A 282 -11.68 7.94 5.73
N TRP A 283 -12.39 6.79 5.76
CA TRP A 283 -12.47 5.93 6.93
C TRP A 283 -11.11 5.35 7.33
N VAL A 284 -10.31 4.84 6.37
CA VAL A 284 -8.96 4.34 6.68
C VAL A 284 -8.07 5.49 7.17
N LEU A 285 -8.15 6.67 6.55
CA LEU A 285 -7.39 7.85 6.93
C LEU A 285 -7.83 8.48 8.26
N SER A 286 -9.03 8.15 8.77
CA SER A 286 -9.51 8.62 10.07
C SER A 286 -8.81 7.97 11.27
N ASP A 287 -8.07 6.88 11.07
CA ASP A 287 -7.16 6.35 12.09
C ASP A 287 -5.91 7.23 12.16
N GLU A 288 -5.72 7.90 13.29
CA GLU A 288 -4.61 8.85 13.47
C GLU A 288 -3.22 8.22 13.30
N ARG A 289 -3.09 6.90 13.41
CA ARG A 289 -1.84 6.17 13.19
C ARG A 289 -1.50 6.02 11.72
N VAL A 290 -2.48 6.12 10.82
CA VAL A 290 -2.27 5.98 9.36
C VAL A 290 -1.66 7.25 8.79
N THR A 291 -0.53 7.12 8.12
CA THR A 291 0.16 8.21 7.42
C THR A 291 -0.42 8.43 6.03
N SER A 292 -0.64 7.34 5.27
CA SER A 292 -1.09 7.42 3.88
C SER A 292 -1.84 6.16 3.45
N CYS A 293 -2.73 6.30 2.47
CA CYS A 293 -3.36 5.19 1.76
C CYS A 293 -2.83 5.09 0.34
N ILE A 294 -2.43 3.88 -0.06
CA ILE A 294 -2.02 3.59 -1.44
C ILE A 294 -3.28 3.31 -2.26
N ILE A 295 -3.56 4.17 -3.22
CA ILE A 295 -4.63 3.98 -4.19
C ILE A 295 -4.11 3.37 -5.47
N GLY A 296 -4.84 2.40 -6.01
CA GLY A 296 -4.72 1.95 -7.39
C GLY A 296 -5.72 2.69 -8.26
N THR A 297 -5.34 3.05 -9.48
CA THR A 297 -6.22 3.71 -10.43
C THR A 297 -6.07 3.12 -11.83
N SER A 298 -7.12 3.21 -12.64
CA SER A 298 -7.11 2.82 -14.06
C SER A 298 -7.34 4.00 -15.00
N SER A 299 -7.59 5.20 -14.45
CA SER A 299 -7.77 6.43 -15.23
C SER A 299 -7.58 7.67 -14.35
N VAL A 300 -7.29 8.80 -15.00
CA VAL A 300 -7.23 10.12 -14.36
C VAL A 300 -8.55 10.44 -13.65
N ALA A 301 -9.69 10.19 -14.30
CA ALA A 301 -11.00 10.46 -13.71
C ALA A 301 -11.27 9.67 -12.42
N GLN A 302 -10.82 8.41 -12.37
CA GLN A 302 -10.91 7.60 -11.14
C GLN A 302 -9.99 8.17 -10.05
N MET A 303 -8.80 8.64 -10.41
CA MET A 303 -7.88 9.28 -9.46
C MET A 303 -8.51 10.55 -8.89
N ASP A 304 -9.07 11.43 -9.73
CA ASP A 304 -9.73 12.66 -9.27
C ASP A 304 -10.92 12.37 -8.34
N ASN A 305 -11.72 11.34 -8.64
CA ASN A 305 -12.77 10.89 -7.72
C ASN A 305 -12.20 10.42 -6.37
N ASN A 306 -11.09 9.67 -6.37
CA ASN A 306 -10.47 9.23 -5.12
C ASN A 306 -9.88 10.40 -4.32
N LEU A 307 -9.31 11.40 -4.99
CA LEU A 307 -8.75 12.60 -4.35
C LEU A 307 -9.81 13.42 -3.61
N GLN A 308 -11.05 13.44 -4.09
CA GLN A 308 -12.17 14.10 -3.41
C GLN A 308 -12.51 13.47 -2.04
N ALA A 309 -11.97 12.28 -1.69
CA ALA A 309 -12.07 11.75 -0.34
C ALA A 309 -11.50 12.71 0.71
N LEU A 310 -10.52 13.53 0.33
CA LEU A 310 -9.84 14.49 1.20
C LEU A 310 -10.71 15.69 1.58
N ASP A 311 -11.82 15.91 0.88
CA ASP A 311 -12.74 17.04 1.14
C ASP A 311 -13.60 16.80 2.39
N ASN A 312 -13.78 15.53 2.81
CA ASN A 312 -14.57 15.17 4.00
C ASN A 312 -13.99 13.94 4.71
N LEU A 313 -12.97 14.17 5.55
CA LEU A 313 -12.26 13.12 6.31
C LEU A 313 -12.89 12.85 7.70
N GLN A 314 -13.71 13.78 8.21
CA GLN A 314 -14.25 13.68 9.55
C GLN A 314 -15.53 12.82 9.58
N PHE A 315 -15.65 12.00 10.60
CA PHE A 315 -16.82 11.20 10.88
C PHE A 315 -17.44 11.63 12.20
N THR A 316 -18.76 11.79 12.23
CA THR A 316 -19.49 11.94 13.47
C THR A 316 -19.49 10.61 14.25
N ASP A 317 -19.77 10.66 15.55
CA ASP A 317 -19.84 9.44 16.36
C ASP A 317 -21.01 8.55 15.93
N GLU A 318 -22.12 9.15 15.46
CA GLU A 318 -23.26 8.42 14.90
C GLU A 318 -22.88 7.67 13.61
N GLU A 319 -22.14 8.31 12.71
CA GLU A 319 -21.63 7.67 11.49
C GLU A 319 -20.67 6.52 11.80
N LYS A 320 -19.74 6.72 12.74
CA LYS A 320 -18.82 5.68 13.21
C LYS A 320 -19.57 4.49 13.78
N GLN A 321 -20.61 4.74 14.58
CA GLN A 321 -21.45 3.68 15.15
C GLN A 321 -22.14 2.88 14.05
N LYS A 322 -22.85 3.55 13.13
CA LYS A 322 -23.53 2.90 11.99
C LYS A 322 -22.58 2.08 11.13
N ILE A 323 -21.42 2.63 10.82
CA ILE A 323 -20.37 1.93 10.05
C ILE A 323 -19.90 0.70 10.83
N ASN A 324 -19.57 0.83 12.11
CA ASN A 324 -19.10 -0.29 12.94
C ASN A 324 -20.12 -1.41 13.05
N GLU A 325 -21.42 -1.13 13.19
CA GLU A 325 -22.49 -2.14 13.20
C GLU A 325 -22.50 -2.99 11.92
N ILE A 326 -22.09 -2.42 10.78
CA ILE A 326 -21.99 -3.13 9.52
C ILE A 326 -20.70 -3.93 9.42
N ILE A 327 -19.53 -3.30 9.74
CA ILE A 327 -18.22 -3.89 9.44
C ILE A 327 -17.63 -4.74 10.57
N TYR A 328 -18.23 -4.71 11.78
CA TYR A 328 -17.73 -5.46 12.95
C TYR A 328 -18.20 -6.92 12.91
N LYS A 329 -17.94 -7.58 11.76
CA LYS A 329 -18.38 -8.94 11.46
C LYS A 329 -17.19 -9.75 10.91
N PRO A 330 -16.85 -10.91 11.53
CA PRO A 330 -15.69 -11.71 11.08
C PRO A 330 -15.78 -12.20 9.64
N GLU A 331 -17.00 -12.48 9.16
CA GLU A 331 -17.26 -12.98 7.81
C GLU A 331 -16.91 -11.95 6.70
N LEU A 332 -16.78 -10.68 7.03
CA LEU A 332 -16.35 -9.65 6.08
C LEU A 332 -14.83 -9.60 5.91
N SER A 333 -14.06 -10.15 6.86
CA SER A 333 -12.59 -10.15 6.82
C SER A 333 -12.04 -11.07 5.72
N PHE A 334 -10.90 -10.65 5.12
CA PHE A 334 -10.18 -11.44 4.11
C PHE A 334 -9.21 -12.43 4.74
#